data_e96f4f713962fc30e5d8a85ee07d3bb8
#
_entry.id   e96f4f713962fc30e5d8a85ee07d3bb8
#
_cell.length_a   1.000
_cell.length_b   1.000
_cell.length_c   1.000
_cell.angle_alpha   90.00
_cell.angle_beta   90.00
_cell.angle_gamma   90.00
#
_symmetry.space_group_name_H-M   'P 1'
#
loop_
_entity.id
_entity.type
_entity.pdbx_description
1 polymer ?
#
loop_
_entity_poly.entity_id
_entity_poly.type
_entity_poly.pdbx_seq_one_letter_code
_entity_poly.pdbx_strand_id
1 'polypeptide(L)'
;MRYVLVAAGVVVACLSAAPTRAVAAVAGYDSAYSGESAFITTGPGASGQFQVFFLNTGIATWRKGTASQVNLAVCLEDKTTCNVESPLASWNDGSWLSNRAYSTHIQTEVAPSQLGTFVYSFKVPLTVSSGIYRFHGDLSLAATGGQIHPQGYYQEATCACP
;
A
#
# COMPACT_ATOMS: atom_id res chain seq x y z
N MET A 1 25.74 -69.29 -1.43
CA MET A 1 25.44 -67.97 -0.88
C MET A 1 25.29 -66.96 -2.02
N ARG A 2 24.09 -66.43 -2.28
CA ARG A 2 23.84 -65.42 -3.30
C ARG A 2 23.60 -64.11 -2.58
N TYR A 3 24.45 -63.10 -2.84
CA TYR A 3 24.25 -61.74 -2.31
C TYR A 3 23.37 -60.93 -3.26
N VAL A 4 22.26 -60.38 -2.74
CA VAL A 4 21.39 -59.47 -3.46
C VAL A 4 21.86 -58.05 -3.08
N LEU A 5 22.34 -57.28 -4.06
CA LEU A 5 22.64 -55.84 -3.92
C LEU A 5 21.34 -55.07 -4.11
N VAL A 6 20.90 -54.38 -3.07
CA VAL A 6 19.80 -53.40 -3.14
C VAL A 6 20.42 -52.02 -3.42
N ALA A 7 20.19 -51.48 -4.61
CA ALA A 7 20.57 -50.11 -4.95
C ALA A 7 19.50 -49.13 -4.43
N ALA A 8 19.87 -48.28 -3.47
CA ALA A 8 19.02 -47.20 -2.98
C ALA A 8 19.15 -46.00 -3.94
N GLY A 9 18.09 -45.71 -4.68
CA GLY A 9 18.01 -44.53 -5.52
C GLY A 9 17.70 -43.29 -4.69
N VAL A 10 18.59 -42.29 -4.72
CA VAL A 10 18.36 -40.95 -4.12
C VAL A 10 17.57 -40.14 -5.14
N VAL A 11 16.32 -39.80 -4.85
CA VAL A 11 15.51 -38.83 -5.62
C VAL A 11 15.84 -37.45 -5.13
N VAL A 12 16.58 -36.69 -5.92
CA VAL A 12 16.81 -35.26 -5.68
C VAL A 12 15.61 -34.48 -6.21
N ALA A 13 14.76 -34.03 -5.31
CA ALA A 13 13.67 -33.10 -5.67
C ALA A 13 14.24 -31.70 -5.88
N CYS A 14 14.32 -31.26 -7.15
CA CYS A 14 14.62 -29.86 -7.50
C CYS A 14 13.40 -29.00 -7.12
N LEU A 15 13.47 -28.26 -6.04
CA LEU A 15 12.54 -27.17 -5.74
C LEU A 15 12.80 -26.02 -6.72
N SER A 16 11.95 -25.91 -7.73
CA SER A 16 11.93 -24.73 -8.59
C SER A 16 11.36 -23.55 -7.81
N ALA A 17 12.20 -22.65 -7.34
CA ALA A 17 11.75 -21.35 -6.83
C ALA A 17 11.10 -20.59 -7.99
N ALA A 18 9.80 -20.28 -7.88
CA ALA A 18 9.14 -19.41 -8.82
C ALA A 18 9.84 -18.04 -8.82
N PRO A 19 10.12 -17.43 -9.99
CA PRO A 19 10.74 -16.11 -10.03
C PRO A 19 9.78 -15.11 -9.35
N THR A 20 10.20 -14.52 -8.25
CA THR A 20 9.55 -13.33 -7.69
C THR A 20 9.64 -12.24 -8.75
N ARG A 21 8.50 -11.82 -9.29
CA ARG A 21 8.42 -10.69 -10.21
C ARG A 21 8.89 -9.45 -9.44
N ALA A 22 10.10 -9.01 -9.70
CA ALA A 22 10.53 -7.70 -9.23
C ALA A 22 9.62 -6.66 -9.88
N VAL A 23 8.86 -5.91 -9.08
CA VAL A 23 8.13 -4.74 -9.57
C VAL A 23 9.20 -3.78 -10.08
N ALA A 24 9.13 -3.41 -11.36
CA ALA A 24 10.09 -2.48 -11.94
C ALA A 24 9.93 -1.13 -11.23
N ALA A 25 10.99 -0.69 -10.57
CA ALA A 25 11.04 0.64 -9.96
C ALA A 25 10.81 1.71 -11.03
N VAL A 26 10.03 2.74 -10.71
CA VAL A 26 9.80 3.87 -11.63
C VAL A 26 11.05 4.73 -11.63
N ALA A 27 11.73 4.81 -12.78
CA ALA A 27 13.03 5.47 -12.89
C ALA A 27 13.00 6.91 -12.36
N GLY A 28 13.93 7.22 -11.45
CA GLY A 28 14.06 8.52 -10.81
C GLY A 28 13.14 8.78 -9.61
N TYR A 29 12.16 7.92 -9.37
CA TYR A 29 11.25 8.00 -8.22
C TYR A 29 11.64 6.98 -7.17
N ASP A 30 11.65 7.42 -5.92
CA ASP A 30 11.89 6.57 -4.78
C ASP A 30 11.31 7.22 -3.52
N SER A 31 11.03 6.43 -2.48
CA SER A 31 10.47 6.93 -1.24
C SER A 31 10.89 6.10 -0.04
N ALA A 32 10.88 6.71 1.12
CA ALA A 32 11.00 6.01 2.39
C ALA A 32 9.83 6.39 3.30
N TYR A 33 9.16 5.41 3.87
CA TYR A 33 8.14 5.64 4.90
C TYR A 33 8.77 6.38 6.08
N SER A 34 8.10 7.45 6.54
CA SER A 34 8.60 8.32 7.60
C SER A 34 7.73 8.35 8.85
N GLY A 35 6.50 7.92 8.73
CA GLY A 35 5.57 7.85 9.86
C GLY A 35 4.11 8.08 9.45
N GLU A 36 3.24 8.05 10.45
CA GLU A 36 1.80 8.18 10.26
C GLU A 36 1.11 8.73 11.50
N SER A 37 -0.15 9.17 11.35
CA SER A 37 -1.01 9.51 12.48
C SER A 37 -1.38 8.26 13.30
N ALA A 38 -1.79 8.46 14.56
CA ALA A 38 -2.26 7.37 15.40
C ALA A 38 -3.45 6.62 14.77
N PHE A 39 -3.57 5.34 15.08
CA PHE A 39 -4.74 4.52 14.79
C PHE A 39 -5.97 5.07 15.52
N ILE A 40 -7.15 4.82 14.97
CA ILE A 40 -8.39 5.46 15.42
C ILE A 40 -9.35 4.39 15.93
N THR A 41 -9.96 4.61 17.10
CA THR A 41 -11.14 3.87 17.53
C THR A 41 -12.38 4.71 17.22
N THR A 42 -13.39 4.09 16.61
CA THR A 42 -14.55 4.78 16.06
C THR A 42 -15.80 3.91 16.15
N GLY A 43 -16.95 4.42 15.72
CA GLY A 43 -18.23 3.72 15.69
C GLY A 43 -18.96 3.85 14.36
N PRO A 44 -20.11 3.15 14.18
CA PRO A 44 -20.88 3.19 12.93
C PRO A 44 -21.29 4.63 12.57
N GLY A 45 -21.14 4.99 11.30
CA GLY A 45 -21.47 6.30 10.76
C GLY A 45 -20.50 7.42 11.11
N ALA A 46 -19.53 7.20 11.99
CA ALA A 46 -18.51 8.18 12.34
C ALA A 46 -17.48 8.33 11.22
N SER A 47 -16.89 9.51 11.14
CA SER A 47 -15.79 9.80 10.20
C SER A 47 -14.46 9.84 10.94
N GLY A 48 -13.39 9.50 10.23
CA GLY A 48 -12.02 9.65 10.70
C GLY A 48 -11.11 10.16 9.59
N GLN A 49 -9.89 10.54 9.96
CA GLN A 49 -8.90 11.02 9.02
C GLN A 49 -7.54 10.44 9.38
N PHE A 50 -6.81 10.02 8.38
CA PHE A 50 -5.43 9.56 8.51
C PHE A 50 -4.45 10.47 7.80
N GLN A 51 -3.22 10.50 8.32
CA GLN A 51 -2.08 11.17 7.70
C GLN A 51 -0.92 10.19 7.61
N VAL A 52 -0.25 10.18 6.47
CA VAL A 52 0.93 9.35 6.23
C VAL A 52 2.02 10.21 5.64
N PHE A 53 3.26 9.98 6.06
CA PHE A 53 4.42 10.75 5.68
C PHE A 53 5.44 9.88 4.96
N PHE A 54 5.87 10.32 3.78
CA PHE A 54 6.93 9.66 3.02
C PHE A 54 8.00 10.69 2.64
N LEU A 55 9.26 10.33 2.88
CA LEU A 55 10.40 11.08 2.39
C LEU A 55 10.60 10.77 0.90
N ASN A 56 10.77 11.78 0.07
CA ASN A 56 11.21 11.60 -1.32
C ASN A 56 12.73 11.29 -1.33
N THR A 57 13.09 10.04 -1.51
CA THR A 57 14.49 9.58 -1.60
C THR A 57 14.97 9.47 -3.04
N GLY A 58 14.08 9.70 -4.02
CA GLY A 58 14.41 9.72 -5.44
C GLY A 58 15.09 11.02 -5.87
N ILE A 59 15.35 11.13 -7.17
CA ILE A 59 15.91 12.35 -7.80
C ILE A 59 14.83 13.18 -8.51
N ALA A 60 13.63 12.60 -8.73
CA ALA A 60 12.51 13.30 -9.34
C ALA A 60 11.68 14.05 -8.30
N THR A 61 11.30 15.30 -8.61
CA THR A 61 10.33 16.05 -7.80
C THR A 61 8.92 15.54 -8.07
N TRP A 62 8.17 15.23 -7.02
CA TRP A 62 6.74 14.92 -7.11
C TRP A 62 5.96 16.21 -7.32
N ARG A 63 5.14 16.32 -8.36
CA ARG A 63 4.40 17.54 -8.71
C ARG A 63 2.91 17.24 -8.85
N LYS A 64 2.12 17.81 -7.96
CA LYS A 64 0.66 17.65 -7.95
C LYS A 64 0.04 18.17 -9.25
N GLY A 65 -0.92 17.40 -9.82
CA GLY A 65 -1.63 17.78 -11.04
C GLY A 65 -0.84 17.59 -12.34
N THR A 66 0.31 16.91 -12.29
CA THR A 66 1.16 16.64 -13.48
C THR A 66 1.39 15.14 -13.66
N ALA A 67 2.10 14.75 -14.73
CA ALA A 67 2.55 13.37 -14.92
C ALA A 67 3.52 12.88 -13.82
N SER A 68 4.10 13.80 -13.05
CA SER A 68 4.97 13.51 -11.90
C SER A 68 4.23 13.46 -10.56
N GLN A 69 2.89 13.46 -10.57
CA GLN A 69 2.10 13.30 -9.36
C GLN A 69 2.30 11.92 -8.75
N VAL A 70 2.53 11.87 -7.45
CA VAL A 70 2.59 10.65 -6.66
C VAL A 70 1.33 10.55 -5.81
N ASN A 71 0.68 9.41 -5.88
CA ASN A 71 -0.53 9.09 -5.14
C ASN A 71 -0.24 8.06 -4.05
N LEU A 72 -0.99 8.15 -2.98
CA LEU A 72 -1.15 7.09 -1.99
C LEU A 72 -2.16 6.09 -2.54
N ALA A 73 -1.67 5.07 -3.22
CA ALA A 73 -2.49 4.05 -3.84
C ALA A 73 -2.99 3.03 -2.82
N VAL A 74 -4.15 2.44 -3.08
CA VAL A 74 -4.64 1.28 -2.34
C VAL A 74 -3.80 0.07 -2.70
N CYS A 75 -3.36 -0.68 -1.69
CA CYS A 75 -2.72 -1.98 -1.84
C CYS A 75 -3.53 -3.06 -1.12
N LEU A 76 -3.32 -4.32 -1.50
CA LEU A 76 -3.77 -5.45 -0.71
C LEU A 76 -2.81 -5.72 0.46
N GLU A 77 -3.18 -6.65 1.33
CA GLU A 77 -2.39 -7.01 2.51
C GLU A 77 -1.00 -7.57 2.17
N ASP A 78 -0.83 -8.09 0.94
CA ASP A 78 0.46 -8.57 0.41
C ASP A 78 1.48 -7.45 0.15
N LYS A 79 1.05 -6.17 0.23
CA LYS A 79 1.85 -4.94 0.05
C LYS A 79 2.47 -4.76 -1.34
N THR A 80 2.24 -5.68 -2.24
CA THR A 80 2.80 -5.70 -3.61
C THR A 80 1.74 -5.56 -4.69
N THR A 81 0.50 -5.95 -4.39
CA THR A 81 -0.64 -5.77 -5.28
C THR A 81 -1.28 -4.42 -4.99
N CYS A 82 -0.83 -3.39 -5.71
CA CYS A 82 -1.26 -2.00 -5.51
C CYS A 82 -2.01 -1.43 -6.70
N ASN A 83 -2.60 -0.24 -6.53
CA ASN A 83 -3.47 0.43 -7.51
C ASN A 83 -4.69 -0.44 -7.90
N VAL A 84 -5.26 -1.09 -6.91
CA VAL A 84 -6.41 -1.99 -7.01
C VAL A 84 -7.61 -1.43 -6.28
N GLU A 85 -8.80 -1.98 -6.56
CA GLU A 85 -10.03 -1.64 -5.83
C GLU A 85 -9.87 -1.94 -4.35
N SER A 86 -10.20 -0.98 -3.49
CA SER A 86 -10.12 -1.14 -2.05
C SER A 86 -11.12 -2.16 -1.53
N PRO A 87 -10.72 -3.13 -0.71
CA PRO A 87 -11.66 -3.95 0.05
C PRO A 87 -12.57 -3.12 0.97
N LEU A 88 -12.13 -1.91 1.32
CA LEU A 88 -12.86 -0.94 2.14
C LEU A 88 -13.46 0.20 1.30
N ALA A 89 -13.80 -0.02 0.03
CA ALA A 89 -14.39 1.01 -0.84
C ALA A 89 -15.68 1.61 -0.25
N SER A 90 -16.45 0.85 0.53
CA SER A 90 -17.63 1.35 1.23
C SER A 90 -17.33 2.35 2.36
N TRP A 91 -16.07 2.49 2.77
CA TRP A 91 -15.61 3.47 3.75
C TRP A 91 -15.18 4.80 3.13
N ASN A 92 -15.15 4.87 1.79
CA ASN A 92 -14.85 6.11 1.06
C ASN A 92 -15.99 7.12 1.30
N ASP A 93 -15.66 8.22 1.95
CA ASP A 93 -16.59 9.33 2.24
C ASP A 93 -16.77 10.30 1.07
N GLY A 94 -16.19 10.00 -0.10
CA GLY A 94 -16.14 10.84 -1.28
C GLY A 94 -14.86 11.69 -1.37
N SER A 95 -13.97 11.63 -0.37
CA SER A 95 -12.71 12.39 -0.36
C SER A 95 -11.55 11.70 -1.05
N TRP A 96 -11.64 10.37 -1.26
CA TRP A 96 -10.58 9.64 -1.95
C TRP A 96 -10.48 10.05 -3.42
N LEU A 97 -9.28 10.02 -3.97
CA LEU A 97 -9.08 10.26 -5.42
C LEU A 97 -9.88 9.24 -6.26
N SER A 98 -9.96 8.01 -5.79
CA SER A 98 -10.77 6.93 -6.34
C SER A 98 -10.77 5.76 -5.37
N ASN A 99 -11.54 4.70 -5.64
CA ASN A 99 -11.45 3.47 -4.85
C ASN A 99 -10.10 2.73 -4.99
N ARG A 100 -9.18 3.23 -5.84
CA ARG A 100 -7.83 2.67 -6.05
C ARG A 100 -6.72 3.54 -5.48
N ALA A 101 -7.05 4.76 -5.03
CA ALA A 101 -6.08 5.68 -4.46
C ALA A 101 -6.76 6.59 -3.42
N TYR A 102 -6.20 6.61 -2.22
CA TYR A 102 -6.72 7.42 -1.12
C TYR A 102 -6.53 8.92 -1.38
N SER A 103 -5.30 9.34 -1.66
CA SER A 103 -4.96 10.76 -1.80
C SER A 103 -3.70 10.98 -2.63
N THR A 104 -3.39 12.24 -2.88
CA THR A 104 -2.04 12.69 -3.29
C THR A 104 -1.45 13.55 -2.18
N HIS A 105 -0.15 13.85 -2.26
CA HIS A 105 0.50 14.74 -1.29
C HIS A 105 -0.18 16.11 -1.24
N ILE A 106 -0.25 16.72 -0.05
CA ILE A 106 -0.92 18.01 0.14
C ILE A 106 -0.11 19.19 -0.44
N GLN A 107 1.22 19.05 -0.49
CA GLN A 107 2.12 20.04 -1.07
C GLN A 107 1.90 20.15 -2.59
N THR A 108 2.20 21.30 -3.18
CA THR A 108 2.24 21.46 -4.64
C THR A 108 3.37 20.65 -5.24
N GLU A 109 4.52 20.63 -4.55
CA GLU A 109 5.73 19.90 -4.93
C GLU A 109 6.37 19.25 -3.70
N VAL A 110 7.01 18.09 -3.90
CA VAL A 110 7.87 17.42 -2.94
C VAL A 110 9.20 17.14 -3.64
N ALA A 111 10.19 18.01 -3.42
CA ALA A 111 11.52 17.85 -4.00
C ALA A 111 12.28 16.67 -3.35
N PRO A 112 13.38 16.20 -3.96
CA PRO A 112 14.29 15.24 -3.34
C PRO A 112 14.66 15.66 -1.90
N SER A 113 14.67 14.69 -0.99
CA SER A 113 14.93 14.89 0.45
C SER A 113 13.86 15.68 1.20
N GLN A 114 12.71 15.97 0.59
CA GLN A 114 11.57 16.58 1.27
C GLN A 114 10.52 15.56 1.66
N LEU A 115 9.74 15.90 2.68
CA LEU A 115 8.66 15.07 3.20
C LEU A 115 7.35 15.37 2.46
N GLY A 116 6.77 14.36 1.86
CA GLY A 116 5.41 14.39 1.32
C GLY A 116 4.40 13.95 2.38
N THR A 117 3.33 14.71 2.53
CA THR A 117 2.22 14.43 3.46
C THR A 117 1.00 14.01 2.67
N PHE A 118 0.45 12.87 2.99
CA PHE A 118 -0.76 12.32 2.38
C PHE A 118 -1.86 12.28 3.44
N VAL A 119 -3.02 12.85 3.10
CA VAL A 119 -4.16 12.94 4.03
C VAL A 119 -5.38 12.38 3.32
N TYR A 120 -6.13 11.53 4.01
CA TYR A 120 -7.41 11.01 3.52
C TYR A 120 -8.38 10.77 4.68
N SER A 121 -9.66 10.92 4.39
CA SER A 121 -10.73 10.67 5.35
C SER A 121 -11.47 9.39 5.01
N PHE A 122 -12.23 8.90 5.98
CA PHE A 122 -13.13 7.77 5.80
C PHE A 122 -14.41 7.95 6.63
N LYS A 123 -15.44 7.23 6.27
CA LYS A 123 -16.68 7.13 7.05
C LYS A 123 -17.03 5.67 7.29
N VAL A 124 -17.23 5.30 8.55
CA VAL A 124 -17.60 3.94 8.92
C VAL A 124 -19.01 3.64 8.41
N PRO A 125 -19.24 2.57 7.62
CA PRO A 125 -20.58 2.17 7.24
C PRO A 125 -21.45 1.83 8.44
N LEU A 126 -22.76 2.10 8.34
CA LEU A 126 -23.69 1.86 9.48
C LEU A 126 -23.88 0.37 9.79
N THR A 127 -23.59 -0.51 8.84
CA THR A 127 -23.86 -1.96 8.94
C THR A 127 -22.58 -2.79 9.07
N VAL A 128 -21.44 -2.15 9.36
CA VAL A 128 -20.18 -2.86 9.53
C VAL A 128 -20.13 -3.55 10.89
N SER A 129 -19.53 -4.74 10.94
CA SER A 129 -19.32 -5.48 12.19
C SER A 129 -18.23 -4.86 13.05
N SER A 130 -18.25 -5.15 14.35
CA SER A 130 -17.13 -4.86 15.25
C SER A 130 -15.84 -5.52 14.75
N GLY A 131 -14.72 -4.81 14.80
CA GLY A 131 -13.46 -5.35 14.34
C GLY A 131 -12.39 -4.30 14.02
N ILE A 132 -11.27 -4.81 13.51
CA ILE A 132 -10.12 -4.03 13.07
C ILE A 132 -10.13 -3.97 11.55
N TYR A 133 -10.06 -2.76 11.00
CA TYR A 133 -10.08 -2.48 9.57
C TYR A 133 -8.81 -1.78 9.15
N ARG A 134 -8.07 -2.37 8.23
CA ARG A 134 -6.77 -1.87 7.78
C ARG A 134 -6.84 -1.30 6.39
N PHE A 135 -6.37 -0.07 6.25
CA PHE A 135 -6.25 0.67 5.00
C PHE A 135 -4.82 0.51 4.50
N HIS A 136 -4.58 -0.57 3.76
CA HIS A 136 -3.26 -0.85 3.20
C HIS A 136 -2.97 0.06 2.01
N GLY A 137 -1.75 0.54 1.91
CA GLY A 137 -1.35 1.41 0.82
C GLY A 137 0.15 1.46 0.58
N ASP A 138 0.51 2.09 -0.53
CA ASP A 138 1.88 2.45 -0.89
C ASP A 138 1.87 3.57 -1.93
N LEU A 139 3.03 4.15 -2.20
CA LEU A 139 3.14 5.21 -3.18
C LEU A 139 3.21 4.69 -4.61
N SER A 140 2.44 5.30 -5.50
CA SER A 140 2.47 5.04 -6.94
C SER A 140 2.56 6.31 -7.75
N LEU A 141 3.22 6.24 -8.91
CA LEU A 141 3.21 7.33 -9.89
C LEU A 141 1.84 7.37 -10.58
N ALA A 142 1.13 8.48 -10.49
CA ALA A 142 -0.23 8.62 -11.02
C ALA A 142 -0.33 8.31 -12.53
N ALA A 143 0.69 8.72 -13.31
CA ALA A 143 0.70 8.55 -14.76
C ALA A 143 0.77 7.08 -15.21
N THR A 144 1.35 6.18 -14.42
CA THR A 144 1.56 4.78 -14.80
C THR A 144 0.87 3.78 -13.87
N GLY A 145 0.50 4.20 -12.66
CA GLY A 145 0.04 3.33 -11.59
C GLY A 145 1.14 2.45 -10.98
N GLY A 146 2.40 2.61 -11.44
CA GLY A 146 3.54 1.83 -10.95
C GLY A 146 3.93 2.25 -9.53
N GLN A 147 4.18 1.27 -8.64
CA GLN A 147 4.78 1.51 -7.32
C GLN A 147 6.16 2.13 -7.47
N ILE A 148 6.46 3.17 -6.68
CA ILE A 148 7.77 3.84 -6.74
C ILE A 148 8.80 3.19 -5.81
N HIS A 149 8.37 2.62 -4.69
CA HIS A 149 9.19 1.83 -3.77
C HIS A 149 8.32 0.84 -2.99
N PRO A 150 8.37 -0.47 -3.28
CA PRO A 150 7.53 -1.45 -2.59
C PRO A 150 7.94 -1.60 -1.12
N GLN A 151 7.29 -0.90 -0.21
CA GLN A 151 7.52 -0.99 1.24
C GLN A 151 6.23 -1.29 2.00
N GLY A 152 5.11 -0.80 1.51
CA GLY A 152 3.78 -0.95 2.07
C GLY A 152 3.65 -0.38 3.49
N TYR A 153 2.48 0.13 3.78
CA TYR A 153 2.08 0.53 5.12
C TYR A 153 0.61 0.14 5.33
N TYR A 154 0.08 0.32 6.52
CA TYR A 154 -1.36 0.35 6.76
C TYR A 154 -1.70 1.36 7.84
N GLN A 155 -2.87 1.94 7.74
CA GLN A 155 -3.55 2.66 8.81
C GLN A 155 -4.66 1.78 9.37
N GLU A 156 -4.98 1.92 10.65
CA GLU A 156 -5.95 1.05 11.32
C GLU A 156 -7.07 1.84 11.96
N ALA A 157 -8.30 1.44 11.66
CA ALA A 157 -9.49 1.88 12.37
C ALA A 157 -10.11 0.69 13.09
N THR A 158 -10.23 0.78 14.42
CA THR A 158 -10.98 -0.17 15.23
C THR A 158 -12.42 0.29 15.31
N CYS A 159 -13.38 -0.48 14.76
CA CYS A 159 -14.80 -0.21 14.93
C CYS A 159 -15.32 -0.87 16.20
N ALA A 160 -15.79 -0.06 17.16
CA ALA A 160 -16.60 -0.48 18.27
C ALA A 160 -18.09 -0.51 17.83
N CYS A 161 -18.39 -1.42 16.92
CA CYS A 161 -19.70 -1.55 16.30
C CYS A 161 -20.52 -2.61 17.04
N PRO A 162 -21.87 -2.53 17.05
CA PRO A 162 -22.74 -3.52 17.71
C PRO A 162 -22.76 -4.87 17.00
#